data_a851d9a9af6e5f2a337c78d2f6dcf366
#
_entry.id   a851d9a9af6e5f2a337c78d2f6dcf366
#
_cell.length_a   1.000
_cell.length_b   1.000
_cell.length_c   1.000
_cell.angle_alpha   90.00
_cell.angle_beta   90.00
_cell.angle_gamma   90.00
#
_symmetry.space_group_name_H-M   'P 1'
#
loop_
_entity.id
_entity.type
_entity.pdbx_description
1 polymer ?
#
loop_
_entity_poly.entity_id
_entity_poly.type
_entity_poly.pdbx_seq_one_letter_code
_entity_poly.pdbx_strand_id
1 'polypeptide(L)'
;MNNWYNNAIIYHIYPLGFCGAPKFNEGGAVEYRLDKIIDWIPHFKEMNVDALYLGPIFESVEHGYDTIDYKMIDRRLGDNESFKKICSALHENGIKIILDGVFNHVGRGFAKFKDIQEKGQSSPYCGWFHNLNFGGPSPCGDNFWYEGWNGHYNLVKLNLRNPEVTDYLIDVVNFWMDEFNIDGIRFDAADCIDFDFFKRIRSHCKGRNPEFWLMGEIIFGDYKRWANPEMLDSVTNYECYKGIYSSHNTKNYFEIDYSINRQSGSNAIYPGIVLYNFADNHDVNRIASTLTTPEHIYNVYTLLYTMPGIPSIYYGGEYGVKGVKANNSDDNLRPCLDLDNIPDKNEKLYQHIVKLGRIYKAYPALRTGSYHTVIIRNQQMLFTKELNGQTVYVALNLEDRDFDLNFNTSSQNLVDLISGQTLNINNSNAYIKMPPFSSMIIVEDNILNEEPAPAEEFNASETEIVFGGRYRHYKGGEYELISLAKHSETLEELVIYKSCKDGQIWARPKQIFCGTVPDGQPRFVLL
;
A
#
# COMPACT_ATOMS: atom_id res chain seq x y z
N MET A 1 1.90 5.92 -19.99
CA MET A 1 1.88 4.47 -19.65
C MET A 1 1.08 4.34 -18.37
N ASN A 2 0.17 3.37 -18.31
CA ASN A 2 -0.63 3.14 -17.11
C ASN A 2 0.14 2.16 -16.21
N ASN A 3 1.02 2.68 -15.37
CA ASN A 3 1.81 1.85 -14.46
C ASN A 3 0.90 1.24 -13.39
N TRP A 4 1.20 0.02 -12.95
CA TRP A 4 0.41 -0.74 -11.98
C TRP A 4 0.12 0.06 -10.70
N TYR A 5 1.11 0.80 -10.18
CA TYR A 5 1.01 1.55 -8.93
C TYR A 5 0.02 2.72 -9.00
N ASN A 6 -0.29 3.26 -10.18
CA ASN A 6 -1.29 4.32 -10.34
C ASN A 6 -2.72 3.84 -10.06
N ASN A 7 -2.94 2.53 -10.05
CA ASN A 7 -4.23 1.88 -9.84
C ASN A 7 -4.25 1.02 -8.57
N ALA A 8 -3.19 1.09 -7.77
CA ALA A 8 -2.99 0.21 -6.63
C ALA A 8 -3.67 0.70 -5.36
N ILE A 9 -4.03 -0.23 -4.50
CA ILE A 9 -4.29 -0.04 -3.08
C ILE A 9 -3.07 -0.57 -2.34
N ILE A 10 -2.43 0.27 -1.53
CA ILE A 10 -1.23 -0.09 -0.78
C ILE A 10 -1.60 -0.40 0.67
N TYR A 11 -1.02 -1.45 1.22
CA TYR A 11 -1.09 -1.73 2.65
C TYR A 11 0.30 -1.57 3.26
N HIS A 12 0.43 -0.64 4.20
CA HIS A 12 1.70 -0.27 4.82
C HIS A 12 1.86 -0.98 6.16
N ILE A 13 2.96 -1.70 6.33
CA ILE A 13 3.32 -2.39 7.56
C ILE A 13 4.65 -1.85 8.09
N TYR A 14 4.73 -1.55 9.38
CA TYR A 14 6.00 -1.38 10.10
C TYR A 14 6.37 -2.72 10.77
N PRO A 15 7.31 -3.51 10.18
CA PRO A 15 7.45 -4.92 10.51
C PRO A 15 7.86 -5.22 11.94
N LEU A 16 8.81 -4.48 12.51
CA LEU A 16 9.26 -4.71 13.89
C LEU A 16 8.12 -4.58 14.90
N GLY A 17 7.29 -3.53 14.76
CA GLY A 17 6.11 -3.35 15.60
C GLY A 17 5.05 -4.40 15.32
N PHE A 18 4.62 -4.53 14.06
CA PHE A 18 3.60 -5.49 13.63
C PHE A 18 3.86 -6.91 14.13
N CYS A 19 5.12 -7.33 14.10
CA CYS A 19 5.55 -8.66 14.53
C CYS A 19 5.84 -8.76 16.04
N GLY A 20 5.74 -7.68 16.82
CA GLY A 20 6.09 -7.66 18.23
C GLY A 20 7.57 -8.00 18.49
N ALA A 21 8.45 -7.55 17.60
CA ALA A 21 9.88 -7.78 17.74
C ALA A 21 10.45 -6.98 18.94
N PRO A 22 11.50 -7.49 19.64
CA PRO A 22 12.19 -6.74 20.68
C PRO A 22 12.70 -5.40 20.16
N LYS A 23 12.68 -4.37 21.01
CA LYS A 23 13.15 -3.04 20.64
C LYS A 23 14.61 -3.03 20.19
N PHE A 24 15.49 -3.70 20.97
CA PHE A 24 16.92 -3.79 20.68
C PHE A 24 17.27 -5.14 20.06
N ASN A 25 18.15 -5.10 19.08
CA ASN A 25 18.77 -6.28 18.50
C ASN A 25 20.04 -6.60 19.30
N GLU A 26 19.90 -7.46 20.30
CA GLU A 26 21.03 -7.87 21.17
C GLU A 26 21.95 -8.94 20.54
N GLY A 27 21.68 -9.27 19.30
CA GLY A 27 22.36 -10.39 18.63
C GLY A 27 21.83 -11.73 19.14
N GLY A 28 21.40 -12.66 18.58
CA GLY A 28 20.84 -13.92 19.06
C GLY A 28 20.47 -14.85 17.92
N ALA A 29 19.69 -15.86 18.23
CA ALA A 29 19.08 -16.72 17.22
C ALA A 29 18.11 -15.93 16.33
N VAL A 30 17.97 -16.37 15.09
CA VAL A 30 16.96 -15.85 14.17
C VAL A 30 15.57 -16.25 14.65
N GLU A 31 14.64 -15.30 14.64
CA GLU A 31 13.26 -15.50 15.03
C GLU A 31 12.32 -15.19 13.84
N TYR A 32 11.57 -16.17 13.39
CA TYR A 32 10.77 -16.09 12.15
C TYR A 32 9.43 -15.37 12.35
N ARG A 33 9.42 -14.18 12.97
CA ARG A 33 8.20 -13.43 13.28
C ARG A 33 7.50 -12.87 12.05
N LEU A 34 8.26 -12.59 10.98
CA LEU A 34 7.71 -12.02 9.75
C LEU A 34 6.88 -13.03 8.95
N ASP A 35 7.03 -14.34 9.19
CA ASP A 35 6.23 -15.39 8.55
C ASP A 35 4.74 -15.19 8.77
N LYS A 36 4.34 -14.48 9.82
CA LYS A 36 2.98 -14.04 10.11
C LYS A 36 2.32 -13.31 8.92
N ILE A 37 3.06 -12.64 8.04
CA ILE A 37 2.52 -11.99 6.84
C ILE A 37 1.78 -12.99 5.96
N ILE A 38 2.21 -14.24 5.91
CA ILE A 38 1.56 -15.29 5.10
C ILE A 38 0.13 -15.54 5.59
N ASP A 39 -0.09 -15.54 6.90
CA ASP A 39 -1.42 -15.74 7.49
C ASP A 39 -2.35 -14.55 7.23
N TRP A 40 -1.80 -13.36 6.92
CA TRP A 40 -2.56 -12.16 6.60
C TRP A 40 -2.91 -12.05 5.11
N ILE A 41 -2.42 -12.92 4.22
CA ILE A 41 -2.72 -12.87 2.78
C ILE A 41 -4.23 -12.87 2.48
N PRO A 42 -5.06 -13.73 3.12
CA PRO A 42 -6.52 -13.68 2.92
C PRO A 42 -7.12 -12.31 3.26
N HIS A 43 -6.67 -11.68 4.35
CA HIS A 43 -7.08 -10.34 4.76
C HIS A 43 -6.72 -9.27 3.71
N PHE A 44 -5.50 -9.29 3.20
CA PHE A 44 -5.08 -8.35 2.14
C PHE A 44 -5.92 -8.52 0.88
N LYS A 45 -6.25 -9.77 0.50
CA LYS A 45 -7.10 -10.05 -0.67
C LYS A 45 -8.53 -9.56 -0.48
N GLU A 46 -9.12 -9.74 0.69
CA GLU A 46 -10.46 -9.25 1.00
C GLU A 46 -10.53 -7.72 0.90
N MET A 47 -9.48 -7.02 1.34
CA MET A 47 -9.34 -5.57 1.21
C MET A 47 -8.97 -5.10 -0.20
N ASN A 48 -8.74 -6.01 -1.17
CA ASN A 48 -8.28 -5.71 -2.53
C ASN A 48 -6.91 -5.00 -2.58
N VAL A 49 -6.00 -5.35 -1.67
CA VAL A 49 -4.64 -4.81 -1.63
C VAL A 49 -3.84 -5.32 -2.84
N ASP A 50 -3.13 -4.43 -3.52
CA ASP A 50 -2.26 -4.75 -4.66
C ASP A 50 -0.81 -4.87 -4.28
N ALA A 51 -0.39 -4.15 -3.23
CA ALA A 51 0.99 -4.19 -2.79
C ALA A 51 1.13 -3.96 -1.28
N LEU A 52 2.10 -4.65 -0.69
CA LEU A 52 2.57 -4.34 0.65
C LEU A 52 3.75 -3.37 0.55
N TYR A 53 3.67 -2.26 1.28
CA TYR A 53 4.82 -1.46 1.62
C TYR A 53 5.29 -1.87 3.01
N LEU A 54 6.48 -2.49 3.06
CA LEU A 54 7.15 -2.89 4.28
C LEU A 54 8.15 -1.80 4.69
N GLY A 55 7.98 -1.23 5.88
CA GLY A 55 8.99 -0.41 6.53
C GLY A 55 10.31 -1.20 6.67
N PRO A 56 11.35 -0.66 7.34
CA PRO A 56 12.67 -1.28 7.37
C PRO A 56 12.63 -2.73 7.90
N ILE A 57 13.22 -3.66 7.14
CA ILE A 57 13.28 -5.10 7.45
C ILE A 57 14.70 -5.62 7.57
N PHE A 58 15.70 -4.79 7.27
CA PHE A 58 17.10 -5.22 7.26
C PHE A 58 17.75 -5.09 8.62
N GLU A 59 18.83 -5.84 8.83
CA GLU A 59 19.54 -5.91 10.11
C GLU A 59 19.86 -4.52 10.64
N SER A 60 19.40 -4.24 11.86
CA SER A 60 19.48 -2.95 12.52
C SER A 60 19.73 -3.11 14.01
N VAL A 61 20.06 -2.02 14.71
CA VAL A 61 20.31 -2.05 16.16
C VAL A 61 19.02 -1.88 16.95
N GLU A 62 18.14 -0.98 16.52
CA GLU A 62 16.93 -0.63 17.28
C GLU A 62 15.67 -0.62 16.39
N HIS A 63 15.41 0.47 15.67
CA HIS A 63 14.12 0.76 15.05
C HIS A 63 14.07 0.47 13.53
N GLY A 64 15.08 -0.17 12.97
CA GLY A 64 15.14 -0.49 11.54
C GLY A 64 15.73 0.62 10.67
N TYR A 65 15.53 1.89 11.02
CA TYR A 65 16.12 3.03 10.31
C TYR A 65 17.61 3.23 10.64
N ASP A 66 18.14 2.54 11.60
CA ASP A 66 19.56 2.44 11.96
C ASP A 66 20.21 1.17 11.37
N THR A 67 20.01 0.96 10.07
CA THR A 67 20.46 -0.21 9.31
C THR A 67 21.97 -0.43 9.44
N ILE A 68 22.38 -1.67 9.71
CA ILE A 68 23.78 -2.07 9.81
C ILE A 68 24.20 -3.07 8.73
N ASP A 69 23.25 -3.78 8.11
CA ASP A 69 23.48 -4.64 6.94
C ASP A 69 22.25 -4.62 6.03
N TYR A 70 22.39 -4.16 4.81
CA TYR A 70 21.29 -4.06 3.83
C TYR A 70 20.98 -5.37 3.09
N LYS A 71 21.80 -6.38 3.23
CA LYS A 71 21.65 -7.68 2.53
C LYS A 71 21.24 -8.82 3.46
N MET A 72 21.03 -8.54 4.73
CA MET A 72 20.56 -9.49 5.73
C MET A 72 19.26 -9.00 6.34
N ILE A 73 18.23 -9.84 6.32
CA ILE A 73 16.98 -9.59 7.04
C ILE A 73 17.28 -9.51 8.53
N ASP A 74 16.65 -8.59 9.24
CA ASP A 74 16.79 -8.42 10.68
C ASP A 74 16.44 -9.73 11.39
N ARG A 75 17.38 -10.24 12.18
CA ARG A 75 17.22 -11.54 12.86
C ARG A 75 16.02 -11.60 13.80
N ARG A 76 15.51 -10.46 14.24
CA ARG A 76 14.28 -10.36 15.04
C ARG A 76 13.03 -10.64 14.21
N LEU A 77 13.12 -10.60 12.87
CA LEU A 77 12.04 -10.80 11.91
C LEU A 77 12.14 -12.13 11.17
N GLY A 78 13.36 -12.57 10.84
CA GLY A 78 13.61 -13.77 10.06
C GLY A 78 15.01 -13.82 9.48
N ASP A 79 15.13 -14.54 8.38
CA ASP A 79 16.32 -14.59 7.53
C ASP A 79 15.94 -14.40 6.05
N ASN A 80 16.94 -14.34 5.18
CA ASN A 80 16.72 -14.13 3.75
C ASN A 80 15.88 -15.25 3.11
N GLU A 81 16.04 -16.49 3.55
CA GLU A 81 15.30 -17.63 3.01
C GLU A 81 13.82 -17.60 3.42
N SER A 82 13.53 -17.22 4.66
CA SER A 82 12.14 -17.03 5.10
C SER A 82 11.49 -15.87 4.38
N PHE A 83 12.18 -14.73 4.22
CA PHE A 83 11.63 -13.58 3.50
C PHE A 83 11.39 -13.89 2.01
N LYS A 84 12.26 -14.64 1.36
CA LYS A 84 12.06 -15.11 -0.01
C LYS A 84 10.78 -15.94 -0.18
N LYS A 85 10.47 -16.79 0.83
CA LYS A 85 9.19 -17.54 0.83
C LYS A 85 7.99 -16.62 1.00
N ILE A 86 8.07 -15.62 1.86
CA ILE A 86 7.02 -14.61 2.03
C ILE A 86 6.79 -13.87 0.70
N CYS A 87 7.86 -13.42 0.04
CA CYS A 87 7.77 -12.75 -1.26
C CYS A 87 7.09 -13.63 -2.32
N SER A 88 7.47 -14.91 -2.39
CA SER A 88 6.85 -15.86 -3.32
C SER A 88 5.36 -16.03 -3.02
N ALA A 89 4.98 -16.19 -1.74
CA ALA A 89 3.57 -16.33 -1.35
C ALA A 89 2.74 -15.09 -1.68
N LEU A 90 3.29 -13.89 -1.49
CA LEU A 90 2.63 -12.64 -1.86
C LEU A 90 2.41 -12.55 -3.38
N HIS A 91 3.45 -12.79 -4.19
CA HIS A 91 3.37 -12.77 -5.65
C HIS A 91 2.41 -13.82 -6.22
N GLU A 92 2.39 -15.04 -5.66
CA GLU A 92 1.43 -16.09 -6.04
C GLU A 92 -0.03 -15.67 -5.79
N ASN A 93 -0.25 -14.71 -4.89
CA ASN A 93 -1.55 -14.11 -4.60
C ASN A 93 -1.76 -12.75 -5.29
N GLY A 94 -0.88 -12.35 -6.21
CA GLY A 94 -0.98 -11.11 -6.98
C GLY A 94 -0.63 -9.85 -6.19
N ILE A 95 0.02 -9.98 -5.03
CA ILE A 95 0.40 -8.86 -4.17
C ILE A 95 1.88 -8.53 -4.39
N LYS A 96 2.15 -7.28 -4.74
CA LYS A 96 3.49 -6.74 -4.99
C LYS A 96 4.18 -6.30 -3.70
N ILE A 97 5.49 -6.10 -3.76
CA ILE A 97 6.33 -5.83 -2.59
C ILE A 97 7.14 -4.57 -2.80
N ILE A 98 7.02 -3.64 -1.84
CA ILE A 98 7.76 -2.39 -1.80
C ILE A 98 8.57 -2.39 -0.51
N LEU A 99 9.89 -2.20 -0.60
CA LEU A 99 10.78 -2.12 0.56
C LEU A 99 11.17 -0.69 0.89
N ASP A 100 11.51 -0.47 2.15
CA ASP A 100 12.04 0.80 2.63
C ASP A 100 13.56 0.88 2.36
N GLY A 101 13.96 1.85 1.58
CA GLY A 101 15.36 2.16 1.25
C GLY A 101 15.90 3.26 2.15
N VAL A 102 16.49 2.89 3.28
CA VAL A 102 17.12 3.82 4.23
C VAL A 102 18.52 4.17 3.72
N PHE A 103 18.61 5.03 2.70
CA PHE A 103 19.87 5.29 1.98
C PHE A 103 20.51 6.65 2.30
N ASN A 104 19.84 7.50 3.06
CA ASN A 104 20.44 8.75 3.53
C ASN A 104 21.48 8.52 4.64
N HIS A 105 21.28 7.51 5.48
CA HIS A 105 22.10 7.25 6.67
C HIS A 105 22.15 5.75 7.01
N VAL A 106 23.03 5.39 7.92
CA VAL A 106 23.20 4.03 8.47
C VAL A 106 23.34 4.08 9.98
N GLY A 107 23.10 2.94 10.63
CA GLY A 107 23.40 2.77 12.04
C GLY A 107 24.91 2.74 12.32
N ARG A 108 25.32 3.10 13.53
CA ARG A 108 26.74 3.08 13.97
C ARG A 108 27.37 1.69 13.93
N GLY A 109 26.55 0.64 13.91
CA GLY A 109 26.99 -0.75 13.73
C GLY A 109 27.37 -1.13 12.29
N PHE A 110 27.17 -0.26 11.29
CA PHE A 110 27.51 -0.52 9.91
C PHE A 110 29.00 -0.82 9.74
N ALA A 111 29.34 -1.92 9.08
CA ALA A 111 30.71 -2.46 9.05
C ALA A 111 31.77 -1.45 8.61
N LYS A 112 31.47 -0.60 7.63
CA LYS A 112 32.40 0.42 7.13
C LYS A 112 32.59 1.59 8.09
N PHE A 113 31.56 1.89 8.91
CA PHE A 113 31.69 2.88 9.97
C PHE A 113 32.49 2.33 11.16
N LYS A 114 32.28 1.05 11.51
CA LYS A 114 33.12 0.37 12.51
C LYS A 114 34.60 0.34 12.14
N ASP A 115 34.91 0.11 10.87
CA ASP A 115 36.33 0.15 10.40
C ASP A 115 36.96 1.53 10.66
N ILE A 116 36.20 2.65 10.51
CA ILE A 116 36.68 3.99 10.86
C ILE A 116 36.87 4.15 12.37
N GLN A 117 35.94 3.60 13.18
CA GLN A 117 36.07 3.64 14.64
C GLN A 117 37.34 2.91 15.11
N GLU A 118 37.73 1.82 14.44
CA GLU A 118 38.90 1.02 14.76
C GLU A 118 40.22 1.59 14.22
N LYS A 119 40.20 2.07 12.96
CA LYS A 119 41.43 2.48 12.23
C LYS A 119 41.65 3.99 12.11
N GLY A 120 40.64 4.78 12.49
CA GLY A 120 40.70 6.24 12.35
C GLY A 120 40.97 6.69 10.90
N GLN A 121 41.88 7.61 10.72
CA GLN A 121 42.25 8.17 9.41
C GLN A 121 42.84 7.15 8.41
N SER A 122 43.28 6.00 8.87
CA SER A 122 43.83 4.93 8.00
C SER A 122 42.75 4.06 7.37
N SER A 123 41.47 4.24 7.75
CA SER A 123 40.37 3.54 7.13
C SER A 123 40.17 3.98 5.67
N PRO A 124 39.99 3.05 4.71
CA PRO A 124 39.65 3.40 3.33
C PRO A 124 38.25 3.99 3.19
N TYR A 125 37.41 3.89 4.23
CA TYR A 125 36.00 4.31 4.20
C TYR A 125 35.76 5.73 4.71
N CYS A 126 36.82 6.53 4.99
CA CYS A 126 36.64 7.92 5.46
C CYS A 126 35.81 8.79 4.50
N GLY A 127 35.88 8.55 3.19
CA GLY A 127 35.10 9.24 2.17
C GLY A 127 33.64 8.81 2.05
N TRP A 128 33.22 7.76 2.77
CA TRP A 128 31.87 7.19 2.71
C TRP A 128 30.83 7.97 3.50
N PHE A 129 31.29 8.76 4.49
CA PHE A 129 30.41 9.46 5.42
C PHE A 129 30.53 10.98 5.27
N HIS A 130 29.43 11.67 5.48
CA HIS A 130 29.36 13.10 5.28
C HIS A 130 30.06 13.85 6.42
N ASN A 131 30.85 14.86 6.07
CA ASN A 131 31.54 15.76 7.01
C ASN A 131 32.39 15.04 8.08
N LEU A 132 33.02 13.91 7.75
CA LEU A 132 33.94 13.22 8.66
C LEU A 132 35.16 14.11 8.97
N ASN A 133 35.47 14.31 10.26
CA ASN A 133 36.54 15.19 10.71
C ASN A 133 37.22 14.64 11.96
N PHE A 134 38.55 14.47 11.91
CA PHE A 134 39.36 13.96 13.00
C PHE A 134 39.87 15.05 13.98
N GLY A 135 39.38 16.27 13.88
CA GLY A 135 39.77 17.40 14.75
C GLY A 135 39.07 17.50 16.10
N GLY A 136 38.15 16.57 16.40
CA GLY A 136 37.42 16.59 17.68
C GLY A 136 36.50 15.39 17.83
N PRO A 137 35.96 15.15 19.05
CA PRO A 137 35.12 13.99 19.34
C PRO A 137 33.69 14.17 18.80
N SER A 138 33.01 13.06 18.51
CA SER A 138 31.58 13.03 18.26
C SER A 138 30.78 13.12 19.56
N PRO A 139 29.49 13.51 19.52
CA PRO A 139 28.59 13.41 20.66
C PRO A 139 28.38 11.97 21.17
N CYS A 140 28.71 10.97 20.36
CA CYS A 140 28.67 9.55 20.73
C CYS A 140 29.99 9.02 21.31
N GLY A 141 30.99 9.89 21.52
CA GLY A 141 32.26 9.54 22.14
C GLY A 141 33.33 8.98 21.20
N ASP A 142 33.14 9.05 19.89
CA ASP A 142 34.20 8.71 18.92
C ASP A 142 35.30 9.79 18.93
N ASN A 143 36.54 9.41 18.61
CA ASN A 143 37.68 10.33 18.51
C ASN A 143 37.67 11.17 17.21
N PHE A 144 36.56 11.22 16.52
CA PHE A 144 36.33 11.98 15.31
C PHE A 144 34.88 12.47 15.24
N TRP A 145 34.61 13.50 14.46
CA TRP A 145 33.30 14.09 14.21
C TRP A 145 32.75 13.60 12.87
N TYR A 146 31.44 13.47 12.77
CA TYR A 146 30.71 13.15 11.54
C TYR A 146 29.31 13.77 11.59
N GLU A 147 28.65 13.87 10.45
CA GLU A 147 27.28 14.34 10.36
C GLU A 147 26.28 13.21 10.63
N GLY A 148 25.40 13.43 11.61
CA GLY A 148 24.21 12.60 11.82
C GLY A 148 23.00 13.17 11.10
N TRP A 149 22.03 12.32 10.75
CA TRP A 149 20.78 12.77 10.17
C TRP A 149 20.02 13.65 11.17
N ASN A 150 19.72 14.90 10.78
CA ASN A 150 18.97 15.87 11.58
C ASN A 150 19.42 15.98 13.06
N GLY A 151 20.72 15.85 13.31
CA GLY A 151 21.32 15.90 14.65
C GLY A 151 21.24 14.59 15.44
N HIS A 152 20.71 13.52 14.86
CA HIS A 152 20.72 12.19 15.44
C HIS A 152 22.00 11.46 15.07
N TYR A 153 22.99 11.45 15.98
CA TYR A 153 24.32 10.88 15.71
C TYR A 153 24.35 9.34 15.69
N ASN A 154 23.28 8.68 16.13
CA ASN A 154 23.11 7.24 15.92
C ASN A 154 22.84 6.88 14.45
N LEU A 155 22.42 7.86 13.65
CA LEU A 155 22.10 7.75 12.24
C LEU A 155 23.16 8.48 11.42
N VAL A 156 24.22 7.74 11.07
CA VAL A 156 25.42 8.30 10.41
C VAL A 156 25.16 8.58 8.96
N LYS A 157 25.25 9.85 8.54
CA LYS A 157 24.92 10.27 7.19
C LYS A 157 25.91 9.77 6.16
N LEU A 158 25.42 9.10 5.10
CA LEU A 158 26.21 8.64 3.98
C LEU A 158 26.57 9.77 3.03
N ASN A 159 27.73 9.70 2.42
CA ASN A 159 28.16 10.61 1.36
C ASN A 159 27.75 10.07 -0.02
N LEU A 160 26.51 10.34 -0.43
CA LEU A 160 25.95 9.86 -1.70
C LEU A 160 26.61 10.49 -2.95
N ARG A 161 27.52 11.47 -2.79
CA ARG A 161 28.36 12.00 -3.88
C ARG A 161 29.62 11.16 -4.10
N ASN A 162 29.93 10.28 -3.15
CA ASN A 162 31.01 9.31 -3.35
C ASN A 162 30.51 8.17 -4.26
N PRO A 163 31.17 7.95 -5.45
CA PRO A 163 30.74 6.90 -6.37
C PRO A 163 30.74 5.50 -5.75
N GLU A 164 31.68 5.19 -4.85
CA GLU A 164 31.74 3.87 -4.19
C GLU A 164 30.52 3.62 -3.31
N VAL A 165 30.00 4.66 -2.62
CA VAL A 165 28.78 4.57 -1.80
C VAL A 165 27.57 4.34 -2.71
N THR A 166 27.48 5.08 -3.80
CA THR A 166 26.38 4.94 -4.76
C THR A 166 26.40 3.57 -5.43
N ASP A 167 27.59 3.08 -5.84
CA ASP A 167 27.74 1.76 -6.46
C ASP A 167 27.37 0.65 -5.48
N TYR A 168 27.76 0.78 -4.21
CA TYR A 168 27.37 -0.16 -3.14
C TYR A 168 25.84 -0.20 -2.95
N LEU A 169 25.17 0.97 -2.90
CA LEU A 169 23.71 1.01 -2.73
C LEU A 169 22.96 0.47 -3.96
N ILE A 170 23.49 0.69 -5.17
CA ILE A 170 22.96 0.08 -6.40
C ILE A 170 23.12 -1.45 -6.34
N ASP A 171 24.25 -1.96 -5.85
CA ASP A 171 24.47 -3.38 -5.66
C ASP A 171 23.53 -3.98 -4.58
N VAL A 172 23.21 -3.22 -3.53
CA VAL A 172 22.17 -3.57 -2.55
C VAL A 172 20.81 -3.72 -3.25
N VAL A 173 20.41 -2.76 -4.08
CA VAL A 173 19.13 -2.82 -4.80
C VAL A 173 19.11 -3.99 -5.80
N ASN A 174 20.23 -4.27 -6.47
CA ASN A 174 20.36 -5.49 -7.29
C ASN A 174 20.07 -6.74 -6.49
N PHE A 175 20.71 -6.85 -5.32
CA PHE A 175 20.48 -7.98 -4.43
C PHE A 175 18.99 -8.12 -4.05
N TRP A 176 18.31 -7.02 -3.70
CA TRP A 176 16.89 -7.06 -3.36
C TRP A 176 16.01 -7.48 -4.55
N MET A 177 16.33 -7.00 -5.76
CA MET A 177 15.60 -7.38 -6.98
C MET A 177 15.86 -8.85 -7.37
N ASP A 178 17.08 -9.35 -7.19
CA ASP A 178 17.45 -10.71 -7.58
C ASP A 178 17.00 -11.76 -6.56
N GLU A 179 17.17 -11.48 -5.28
CA GLU A 179 16.86 -12.45 -4.21
C GLU A 179 15.39 -12.42 -3.77
N PHE A 180 14.78 -11.23 -3.73
CA PHE A 180 13.43 -11.07 -3.20
C PHE A 180 12.40 -10.70 -4.27
N ASN A 181 12.85 -10.42 -5.49
CA ASN A 181 11.99 -10.03 -6.61
C ASN A 181 11.06 -8.86 -6.26
N ILE A 182 11.55 -7.82 -5.59
CA ILE A 182 10.77 -6.68 -5.15
C ILE A 182 10.25 -5.85 -6.34
N ASP A 183 9.11 -5.17 -6.16
CA ASP A 183 8.42 -4.39 -7.20
C ASP A 183 8.64 -2.88 -7.07
N GLY A 184 9.22 -2.43 -5.96
CA GLY A 184 9.47 -1.01 -5.73
C GLY A 184 10.26 -0.71 -4.47
N ILE A 185 10.63 0.56 -4.34
CA ILE A 185 11.33 1.11 -3.17
C ILE A 185 10.67 2.41 -2.74
N ARG A 186 10.43 2.55 -1.44
CA ARG A 186 10.20 3.84 -0.79
C ARG A 186 11.53 4.33 -0.22
N PHE A 187 11.95 5.52 -0.59
CA PHE A 187 13.17 6.13 -0.05
C PHE A 187 12.84 6.93 1.21
N ASP A 188 13.45 6.51 2.32
CA ASP A 188 13.41 7.21 3.59
C ASP A 188 14.13 8.55 3.50
N ALA A 189 13.59 9.60 4.19
CA ALA A 189 14.15 10.95 4.22
C ALA A 189 14.60 11.44 2.82
N ALA A 190 13.75 11.24 1.81
CA ALA A 190 14.09 11.47 0.41
C ALA A 190 14.44 12.94 0.10
N ASP A 191 13.98 13.89 0.91
CA ASP A 191 14.36 15.30 0.83
C ASP A 191 15.84 15.56 1.19
N CYS A 192 16.49 14.63 1.89
CA CYS A 192 17.89 14.67 2.28
C CYS A 192 18.83 13.92 1.31
N ILE A 193 18.29 13.21 0.32
CA ILE A 193 19.04 12.41 -0.66
C ILE A 193 19.49 13.26 -1.82
N ASP A 194 20.72 13.04 -2.30
CA ASP A 194 21.29 13.71 -3.45
C ASP A 194 20.53 13.38 -4.75
N PHE A 195 20.24 14.40 -5.57
CA PHE A 195 19.46 14.23 -6.81
C PHE A 195 20.18 13.40 -7.88
N ASP A 196 21.51 13.45 -7.93
CA ASP A 196 22.26 12.62 -8.88
C ASP A 196 22.22 11.14 -8.49
N PHE A 197 22.12 10.83 -7.19
CA PHE A 197 21.81 9.48 -6.72
C PHE A 197 20.43 9.02 -7.23
N PHE A 198 19.38 9.85 -7.12
CA PHE A 198 18.06 9.50 -7.64
C PHE A 198 18.06 9.25 -9.15
N LYS A 199 18.77 10.05 -9.93
CA LYS A 199 18.88 9.85 -11.39
C LYS A 199 19.57 8.52 -11.71
N ARG A 200 20.64 8.20 -10.99
CA ARG A 200 21.38 6.95 -11.18
C ARG A 200 20.54 5.73 -10.80
N ILE A 201 19.91 5.73 -9.63
CA ILE A 201 19.11 4.61 -9.16
C ILE A 201 17.87 4.40 -10.03
N ARG A 202 17.21 5.49 -10.50
CA ARG A 202 16.13 5.41 -11.47
C ARG A 202 16.56 4.76 -12.77
N SER A 203 17.64 5.28 -13.38
CA SER A 203 18.16 4.72 -14.63
C SER A 203 18.44 3.23 -14.49
N HIS A 204 19.02 2.84 -13.37
CA HIS A 204 19.32 1.44 -13.05
C HIS A 204 18.06 0.59 -12.89
N CYS A 205 17.15 0.96 -12.00
CA CYS A 205 15.94 0.18 -11.71
C CYS A 205 15.01 0.09 -12.92
N LYS A 206 14.76 1.22 -13.61
CA LYS A 206 13.90 1.25 -14.80
C LYS A 206 14.53 0.53 -16.01
N GLY A 207 15.86 0.49 -16.08
CA GLY A 207 16.57 -0.30 -17.09
C GLY A 207 16.41 -1.80 -16.91
N ARG A 208 16.25 -2.26 -15.66
CA ARG A 208 15.99 -3.67 -15.32
C ARG A 208 14.49 -4.02 -15.39
N ASN A 209 13.64 -3.17 -14.84
CA ASN A 209 12.19 -3.33 -14.83
C ASN A 209 11.53 -1.94 -15.01
N PRO A 210 10.97 -1.62 -16.19
CA PRO A 210 10.30 -0.33 -16.43
C PRO A 210 9.13 -0.04 -15.49
N GLU A 211 8.48 -1.07 -14.93
CA GLU A 211 7.37 -0.96 -14.00
C GLU A 211 7.80 -0.86 -12.53
N PHE A 212 9.10 -0.95 -12.22
CA PHE A 212 9.61 -0.85 -10.85
C PHE A 212 9.27 0.52 -10.24
N TRP A 213 8.55 0.53 -9.12
CA TRP A 213 8.07 1.78 -8.51
C TRP A 213 9.12 2.43 -7.62
N LEU A 214 9.34 3.74 -7.81
CA LEU A 214 10.25 4.56 -7.01
C LEU A 214 9.43 5.66 -6.32
N MET A 215 9.26 5.56 -5.00
CA MET A 215 8.51 6.51 -4.19
C MET A 215 9.41 7.10 -3.10
N GLY A 216 9.29 8.40 -2.85
CA GLY A 216 10.08 9.09 -1.83
C GLY A 216 9.23 9.64 -0.70
N GLU A 217 9.77 9.61 0.52
CA GLU A 217 9.19 10.37 1.61
C GLU A 217 9.58 11.84 1.50
N ILE A 218 8.60 12.68 1.24
CA ILE A 218 8.74 14.13 1.19
C ILE A 218 7.67 14.75 2.09
N ILE A 219 8.11 15.42 3.16
CA ILE A 219 7.19 16.05 4.12
C ILE A 219 6.78 17.43 3.63
N PHE A 220 7.72 18.22 3.09
CA PHE A 220 7.51 19.61 2.70
C PHE A 220 8.13 19.93 1.34
N GLY A 221 7.59 20.96 0.68
CA GLY A 221 8.18 21.53 -0.51
C GLY A 221 7.38 21.30 -1.79
N ASP A 222 8.00 21.65 -2.91
CA ASP A 222 7.41 21.41 -4.24
C ASP A 222 7.73 19.98 -4.69
N TYR A 223 6.74 19.10 -4.68
CA TYR A 223 6.88 17.68 -4.97
C TYR A 223 7.48 17.39 -6.35
N LYS A 224 7.34 18.28 -7.34
CA LYS A 224 7.99 18.15 -8.66
C LYS A 224 9.52 18.10 -8.61
N ARG A 225 10.13 18.60 -7.55
CA ARG A 225 11.58 18.55 -7.39
C ARG A 225 12.09 17.11 -7.30
N TRP A 226 11.27 16.20 -6.78
CA TRP A 226 11.60 14.78 -6.58
C TRP A 226 10.81 13.87 -7.52
N ALA A 227 9.49 14.05 -7.59
CA ALA A 227 8.60 13.27 -8.48
C ALA A 227 8.62 13.89 -9.88
N ASN A 228 9.42 13.31 -10.77
CA ASN A 228 9.56 13.73 -12.15
C ASN A 228 10.18 12.60 -13.00
N PRO A 229 10.16 12.68 -14.33
CA PRO A 229 10.64 11.62 -15.21
C PRO A 229 12.10 11.20 -15.03
N GLU A 230 12.93 12.01 -14.38
CA GLU A 230 14.38 11.74 -14.19
C GLU A 230 14.67 11.06 -12.84
N MET A 231 13.78 11.17 -11.83
CA MET A 231 14.05 10.75 -10.45
C MET A 231 12.97 9.79 -9.92
N LEU A 232 11.99 10.26 -9.17
CA LEU A 232 10.99 9.42 -8.54
C LEU A 232 9.67 9.42 -9.32
N ASP A 233 8.89 8.35 -9.20
CA ASP A 233 7.57 8.23 -9.81
C ASP A 233 6.50 8.92 -8.95
N SER A 234 6.68 8.90 -7.63
CA SER A 234 5.71 9.39 -6.65
C SER A 234 6.42 9.86 -5.38
N VAL A 235 5.71 10.65 -4.59
CA VAL A 235 6.13 11.03 -3.23
C VAL A 235 4.93 10.99 -2.27
N THR A 236 5.21 10.96 -0.97
CA THR A 236 4.21 11.01 0.10
C THR A 236 3.45 12.34 0.10
N ASN A 237 2.12 12.27 0.23
CA ASN A 237 1.25 13.45 0.20
C ASN A 237 0.91 13.97 1.60
N TYR A 238 1.91 14.51 2.29
CA TYR A 238 1.72 15.10 3.63
C TYR A 238 0.80 16.33 3.62
N GLU A 239 0.68 17.04 2.50
CA GLU A 239 -0.26 18.16 2.38
C GLU A 239 -1.69 17.68 2.49
N CYS A 240 -2.08 16.65 1.73
CA CYS A 240 -3.43 16.08 1.85
C CYS A 240 -3.62 15.30 3.15
N TYR A 241 -2.60 14.62 3.70
CA TYR A 241 -2.66 14.04 5.04
C TYR A 241 -3.09 15.10 6.07
N LYS A 242 -2.41 16.27 6.09
CA LYS A 242 -2.80 17.38 6.96
C LYS A 242 -4.23 17.85 6.67
N GLY A 243 -4.58 18.06 5.40
CA GLY A 243 -5.92 18.48 4.98
C GLY A 243 -7.01 17.50 5.42
N ILE A 244 -6.76 16.18 5.34
CA ILE A 244 -7.70 15.15 5.78
C ILE A 244 -8.06 15.31 7.26
N TYR A 245 -7.09 15.18 8.17
CA TYR A 245 -7.44 15.21 9.59
C TYR A 245 -7.90 16.61 10.06
N SER A 246 -7.31 17.68 9.53
CA SER A 246 -7.61 19.05 9.89
C SER A 246 -9.03 19.43 9.48
N SER A 247 -9.42 19.17 8.22
CA SER A 247 -10.76 19.50 7.72
C SER A 247 -11.88 18.77 8.48
N HIS A 248 -11.65 17.52 8.89
CA HIS A 248 -12.61 16.75 9.67
C HIS A 248 -12.72 17.29 11.11
N ASN A 249 -11.60 17.66 11.74
CA ASN A 249 -11.58 18.17 13.10
C ASN A 249 -12.15 19.60 13.21
N THR A 250 -11.83 20.46 12.26
CA THR A 250 -12.34 21.84 12.21
C THR A 250 -13.72 21.93 11.54
N LYS A 251 -14.23 20.80 11.00
CA LYS A 251 -15.47 20.73 10.22
C LYS A 251 -15.46 21.74 9.06
N ASN A 252 -14.36 21.73 8.29
CA ASN A 252 -14.12 22.68 7.20
C ASN A 252 -13.51 22.02 5.97
N TYR A 253 -14.36 21.50 5.10
CA TYR A 253 -13.95 20.83 3.87
C TYR A 253 -13.27 21.75 2.83
N PHE A 254 -13.37 23.07 2.96
CA PHE A 254 -12.63 23.99 2.09
C PHE A 254 -11.12 23.77 2.14
N GLU A 255 -10.59 23.32 3.28
CA GLU A 255 -9.15 23.09 3.45
C GLU A 255 -8.66 21.92 2.57
N ILE A 256 -9.30 20.76 2.67
CA ILE A 256 -8.88 19.59 1.87
C ILE A 256 -9.24 19.76 0.39
N ASP A 257 -10.38 20.36 0.07
CA ASP A 257 -10.77 20.66 -1.31
C ASP A 257 -9.75 21.58 -1.99
N TYR A 258 -9.28 22.62 -1.29
CA TYR A 258 -8.21 23.49 -1.79
C TYR A 258 -6.95 22.70 -2.12
N SER A 259 -6.49 21.81 -1.22
CA SER A 259 -5.29 21.00 -1.44
C SER A 259 -5.44 20.07 -2.64
N ILE A 260 -6.58 19.37 -2.76
CA ILE A 260 -6.86 18.46 -3.88
C ILE A 260 -6.91 19.25 -5.20
N ASN A 261 -7.66 20.37 -5.26
CA ASN A 261 -7.76 21.19 -6.46
C ASN A 261 -6.40 21.77 -6.89
N ARG A 262 -5.61 22.22 -5.92
CA ARG A 262 -4.25 22.72 -6.18
C ARG A 262 -3.35 21.64 -6.78
N GLN A 263 -3.46 20.41 -6.30
CA GLN A 263 -2.61 19.30 -6.75
C GLN A 263 -3.09 18.68 -8.07
N SER A 264 -4.41 18.51 -8.25
CA SER A 264 -4.99 17.65 -9.28
C SER A 264 -6.20 18.24 -10.01
N GLY A 265 -6.63 19.47 -9.70
CA GLY A 265 -7.74 20.15 -10.39
C GLY A 265 -7.35 20.69 -11.76
N SER A 266 -8.24 21.51 -12.38
CA SER A 266 -8.04 22.05 -13.73
C SER A 266 -6.76 22.87 -13.92
N ASN A 267 -6.25 23.48 -12.84
CA ASN A 267 -5.00 24.25 -12.81
C ASN A 267 -3.94 23.58 -11.92
N ALA A 268 -3.89 22.25 -11.97
CA ALA A 268 -3.01 21.45 -11.12
C ALA A 268 -1.54 21.89 -11.21
N ILE A 269 -0.90 22.01 -10.05
CA ILE A 269 0.55 22.28 -9.97
C ILE A 269 1.38 21.03 -10.20
N TYR A 270 0.77 19.81 -10.09
CA TYR A 270 1.44 18.51 -10.24
C TYR A 270 0.84 17.67 -11.39
N PRO A 271 0.78 18.20 -12.63
CA PRO A 271 0.20 17.47 -13.75
C PRO A 271 0.99 16.18 -14.01
N GLY A 272 0.28 15.04 -14.06
CA GLY A 272 0.87 13.74 -14.35
C GLY A 272 1.62 13.07 -13.19
N ILE A 273 1.69 13.70 -12.02
CA ILE A 273 2.25 13.09 -10.80
C ILE A 273 1.12 12.44 -9.99
N VAL A 274 1.25 11.16 -9.70
CA VAL A 274 0.32 10.44 -8.84
C VAL A 274 0.93 10.30 -7.45
N LEU A 275 0.33 10.98 -6.46
CA LEU A 275 0.87 11.07 -5.10
C LEU A 275 0.40 9.90 -4.24
N TYR A 276 1.24 9.48 -3.29
CA TYR A 276 0.93 8.45 -2.31
C TYR A 276 0.15 9.07 -1.13
N ASN A 277 -1.14 8.72 -1.03
CA ASN A 277 -2.06 9.25 -0.03
C ASN A 277 -2.20 8.32 1.17
N PHE A 278 -2.29 8.89 2.35
CA PHE A 278 -2.48 8.16 3.60
C PHE A 278 -3.25 9.01 4.62
N ALA A 279 -3.92 8.35 5.55
CA ALA A 279 -4.60 9.01 6.68
C ALA A 279 -3.77 8.99 7.96
N ASP A 280 -2.90 7.99 8.10
CA ASP A 280 -1.85 7.87 9.11
C ASP A 280 -0.71 6.98 8.61
N ASN A 281 0.41 6.96 9.34
CA ASN A 281 1.56 6.10 9.10
C ASN A 281 2.32 5.82 10.41
N HIS A 282 3.51 5.23 10.31
CA HIS A 282 4.34 4.85 11.46
C HIS A 282 5.00 6.02 12.22
N ASP A 283 4.92 7.27 11.72
CA ASP A 283 5.56 8.47 12.27
C ASP A 283 4.57 9.52 12.77
N VAL A 284 3.29 9.38 12.48
CA VAL A 284 2.24 10.30 12.89
C VAL A 284 1.17 9.60 13.73
N ASN A 285 0.43 10.38 14.51
CA ASN A 285 -0.67 9.84 15.30
C ASN A 285 -1.66 9.08 14.45
N ARG A 286 -2.15 7.95 14.97
CA ARG A 286 -3.20 7.16 14.31
C ARG A 286 -4.42 8.03 14.07
N ILE A 287 -5.03 7.90 12.88
CA ILE A 287 -6.18 8.71 12.51
C ILE A 287 -7.34 8.56 13.50
N ALA A 288 -7.58 7.36 14.01
CA ALA A 288 -8.60 7.09 15.02
C ALA A 288 -8.35 7.81 16.36
N SER A 289 -7.09 8.21 16.66
CA SER A 289 -6.73 9.03 17.83
C SER A 289 -6.70 10.52 17.53
N THR A 290 -6.55 10.89 16.26
CA THR A 290 -6.43 12.28 15.82
C THR A 290 -7.80 12.94 15.65
N LEU A 291 -8.82 12.16 15.26
CA LEU A 291 -10.18 12.65 15.03
C LEU A 291 -10.85 13.05 16.35
N THR A 292 -11.39 14.26 16.41
CA THR A 292 -12.19 14.76 17.54
C THR A 292 -13.62 14.21 17.55
N THR A 293 -14.13 13.82 16.39
CA THR A 293 -15.41 13.13 16.19
C THR A 293 -15.12 11.76 15.58
N PRO A 294 -15.21 10.66 16.38
CA PRO A 294 -14.81 9.33 15.93
C PRO A 294 -15.57 8.84 14.68
N GLU A 295 -16.83 9.25 14.51
CA GLU A 295 -17.69 8.87 13.39
C GLU A 295 -17.15 9.37 12.05
N HIS A 296 -16.36 10.44 12.03
CA HIS A 296 -15.75 10.97 10.81
C HIS A 296 -14.75 9.99 10.16
N ILE A 297 -14.35 8.93 10.85
CA ILE A 297 -13.40 7.95 10.31
C ILE A 297 -13.90 7.31 9.00
N TYR A 298 -15.21 7.10 8.86
CA TYR A 298 -15.81 6.58 7.64
C TYR A 298 -15.65 7.57 6.47
N ASN A 299 -15.86 8.87 6.73
CA ASN A 299 -15.67 9.93 5.74
C ASN A 299 -14.20 10.06 5.33
N VAL A 300 -13.27 9.91 6.28
CA VAL A 300 -11.82 9.92 6.03
C VAL A 300 -11.45 8.82 5.04
N TYR A 301 -11.86 7.58 5.27
CA TYR A 301 -11.50 6.48 4.37
C TYR A 301 -12.24 6.56 3.03
N THR A 302 -13.51 7.02 3.00
CA THR A 302 -14.18 7.27 1.73
C THR A 302 -13.43 8.33 0.91
N LEU A 303 -13.01 9.43 1.52
CA LEU A 303 -12.21 10.45 0.84
C LEU A 303 -10.85 9.89 0.38
N LEU A 304 -10.15 9.13 1.22
CA LEU A 304 -8.86 8.53 0.88
C LEU A 304 -8.92 7.64 -0.37
N TYR A 305 -9.99 6.84 -0.51
CA TYR A 305 -10.17 5.94 -1.66
C TYR A 305 -10.71 6.65 -2.91
N THR A 306 -11.23 7.87 -2.80
CA THR A 306 -11.91 8.54 -3.91
C THR A 306 -11.20 9.80 -4.40
N MET A 307 -10.34 10.39 -3.59
CA MET A 307 -9.50 11.53 -4.01
C MET A 307 -8.41 11.08 -5.00
N PRO A 308 -7.87 11.99 -5.84
CA PRO A 308 -6.77 11.68 -6.74
C PRO A 308 -5.52 11.21 -5.98
N GLY A 309 -4.87 10.14 -6.47
CA GLY A 309 -3.64 9.58 -5.90
C GLY A 309 -3.77 8.08 -5.58
N ILE A 310 -2.76 7.53 -4.93
CA ILE A 310 -2.65 6.11 -4.56
C ILE A 310 -3.07 5.97 -3.09
N PRO A 311 -4.21 5.33 -2.78
CA PRO A 311 -4.63 5.14 -1.40
C PRO A 311 -3.74 4.13 -0.68
N SER A 312 -3.35 4.46 0.55
CA SER A 312 -2.61 3.57 1.43
C SER A 312 -3.28 3.46 2.80
N ILE A 313 -3.36 2.24 3.29
CA ILE A 313 -3.84 1.90 4.62
C ILE A 313 -2.65 1.49 5.47
N TYR A 314 -2.43 2.14 6.59
CA TYR A 314 -1.45 1.71 7.58
C TYR A 314 -2.07 0.63 8.47
N TYR A 315 -1.36 -0.47 8.70
CA TYR A 315 -1.89 -1.68 9.34
C TYR A 315 -2.65 -1.39 10.64
N GLY A 316 -3.80 -2.02 10.77
CA GLY A 316 -4.74 -1.80 11.88
C GLY A 316 -5.63 -0.54 11.73
N GLY A 317 -5.35 0.34 10.75
CA GLY A 317 -6.20 1.50 10.46
C GLY A 317 -7.60 1.09 10.03
N GLU A 318 -7.72 -0.05 9.34
CA GLU A 318 -8.99 -0.65 8.91
C GLU A 318 -9.88 -1.10 10.08
N TYR A 319 -9.30 -1.27 11.25
CA TYR A 319 -10.03 -1.59 12.49
C TYR A 319 -10.16 -0.39 13.44
N GLY A 320 -9.62 0.77 13.06
CA GLY A 320 -9.62 1.96 13.89
C GLY A 320 -8.66 1.87 15.09
N VAL A 321 -7.55 1.15 14.94
CA VAL A 321 -6.51 1.04 15.97
C VAL A 321 -6.00 2.42 16.35
N LYS A 322 -5.97 2.69 17.66
CA LYS A 322 -5.55 3.96 18.25
C LYS A 322 -4.06 3.97 18.58
N GLY A 323 -3.47 5.15 18.57
CA GLY A 323 -2.09 5.39 18.99
C GLY A 323 -1.74 6.87 18.91
N VAL A 324 -1.09 7.37 19.93
CA VAL A 324 -0.59 8.74 20.00
C VAL A 324 0.90 8.67 20.30
N LYS A 325 1.67 9.46 19.55
CA LYS A 325 3.12 9.59 19.75
C LYS A 325 3.41 10.01 21.18
N ALA A 326 4.23 9.23 21.85
CA ALA A 326 4.69 9.58 23.19
C ALA A 326 5.93 10.48 23.12
N ASN A 327 6.24 11.18 24.21
CA ASN A 327 7.51 11.91 24.30
C ASN A 327 8.68 10.92 24.16
N ASN A 328 9.47 11.08 23.10
CA ASN A 328 10.62 10.26 22.75
C ASN A 328 10.34 8.78 22.38
N SER A 329 9.11 8.41 22.03
CA SER A 329 8.81 7.06 21.53
C SER A 329 7.67 7.05 20.52
N ASP A 330 7.84 6.27 19.45
CA ASP A 330 6.83 5.97 18.44
C ASP A 330 6.14 4.62 18.67
N ASP A 331 6.45 3.92 19.75
CA ASP A 331 5.99 2.55 20.01
C ASP A 331 4.44 2.44 19.98
N ASN A 332 3.74 3.45 20.51
CA ASN A 332 2.27 3.50 20.48
C ASN A 332 1.68 3.58 19.07
N LEU A 333 2.47 4.03 18.08
CA LEU A 333 2.05 4.11 16.67
C LEU A 333 2.23 2.77 15.96
N ARG A 334 3.03 1.86 16.54
CA ARG A 334 3.58 0.65 15.92
C ARG A 334 3.23 -0.62 16.71
N PRO A 335 1.93 -0.84 17.07
CA PRO A 335 1.54 -1.97 17.92
C PRO A 335 1.76 -3.32 17.22
N CYS A 336 1.98 -4.37 18.03
CA CYS A 336 1.84 -5.74 17.56
C CYS A 336 0.36 -6.04 17.34
N LEU A 337 0.00 -6.60 16.18
CA LEU A 337 -1.37 -6.97 15.85
C LEU A 337 -1.47 -8.40 15.38
N ASP A 338 -2.47 -9.11 15.89
CA ASP A 338 -2.87 -10.44 15.43
C ASP A 338 -4.34 -10.40 15.02
N LEU A 339 -4.70 -10.96 13.85
CA LEU A 339 -6.05 -10.88 13.27
C LEU A 339 -7.14 -11.37 14.23
N ASP A 340 -6.82 -12.39 15.03
CA ASP A 340 -7.75 -12.99 15.99
C ASP A 340 -7.90 -12.17 17.28
N ASN A 341 -7.00 -11.20 17.53
CA ASN A 341 -6.95 -10.48 18.80
C ASN A 341 -6.59 -8.99 18.62
N ILE A 342 -7.31 -8.28 17.75
CA ILE A 342 -7.17 -6.84 17.58
C ILE A 342 -7.96 -6.12 18.67
N PRO A 343 -7.30 -5.30 19.54
CA PRO A 343 -8.00 -4.55 20.57
C PRO A 343 -9.02 -3.57 19.98
N ASP A 344 -10.20 -3.48 20.62
CA ASP A 344 -11.28 -2.54 20.24
C ASP A 344 -11.67 -2.59 18.74
N LYS A 345 -11.58 -3.78 18.13
CA LYS A 345 -11.81 -4.03 16.71
C LYS A 345 -13.12 -3.42 16.21
N ASN A 346 -13.04 -2.44 15.30
CA ASN A 346 -14.21 -1.87 14.64
C ASN A 346 -14.54 -2.64 13.35
N GLU A 347 -15.33 -3.71 13.47
CA GLU A 347 -15.71 -4.54 12.34
C GLU A 347 -16.52 -3.78 11.27
N LYS A 348 -17.33 -2.79 11.67
CA LYS A 348 -18.10 -1.97 10.71
C LYS A 348 -17.19 -1.13 9.84
N LEU A 349 -16.11 -0.59 10.41
CA LEU A 349 -15.10 0.16 9.66
C LEU A 349 -14.36 -0.75 8.69
N TYR A 350 -13.98 -1.94 9.13
CA TYR A 350 -13.35 -2.94 8.27
C TYR A 350 -14.22 -3.27 7.05
N GLN A 351 -15.50 -3.60 7.27
CA GLN A 351 -16.43 -3.89 6.18
C GLN A 351 -16.66 -2.69 5.25
N HIS A 352 -16.63 -1.47 5.79
CA HIS A 352 -16.69 -0.25 4.98
C HIS A 352 -15.46 -0.14 4.07
N ILE A 353 -14.26 -0.36 4.58
CA ILE A 353 -12.99 -0.29 3.81
C ILE A 353 -12.92 -1.40 2.77
N VAL A 354 -13.33 -2.63 3.11
CA VAL A 354 -13.46 -3.73 2.13
C VAL A 354 -14.38 -3.33 0.98
N LYS A 355 -15.53 -2.73 1.28
CA LYS A 355 -16.46 -2.21 0.27
C LYS A 355 -15.82 -1.11 -0.58
N LEU A 356 -15.12 -0.16 0.04
CA LEU A 356 -14.39 0.90 -0.69
C LEU A 356 -13.34 0.31 -1.63
N GLY A 357 -12.60 -0.71 -1.21
CA GLY A 357 -11.64 -1.42 -2.05
C GLY A 357 -12.28 -2.03 -3.29
N ARG A 358 -13.42 -2.71 -3.14
CA ARG A 358 -14.19 -3.27 -4.27
C ARG A 358 -14.68 -2.18 -5.23
N ILE A 359 -15.23 -1.08 -4.70
CA ILE A 359 -15.69 0.07 -5.49
C ILE A 359 -14.51 0.70 -6.23
N TYR A 360 -13.39 0.93 -5.57
CA TYR A 360 -12.17 1.48 -6.19
C TYR A 360 -11.69 0.64 -7.37
N LYS A 361 -11.75 -0.69 -7.26
CA LYS A 361 -11.38 -1.62 -8.33
C LYS A 361 -12.37 -1.62 -9.48
N ALA A 362 -13.67 -1.58 -9.18
CA ALA A 362 -14.72 -1.63 -10.18
C ALA A 362 -14.83 -0.35 -11.04
N TYR A 363 -14.45 0.82 -10.49
CA TYR A 363 -14.66 2.11 -11.14
C TYR A 363 -13.33 2.81 -11.51
N PRO A 364 -12.84 2.65 -12.76
CA PRO A 364 -11.59 3.28 -13.22
C PRO A 364 -11.55 4.80 -13.03
N ALA A 365 -12.69 5.47 -13.09
CA ALA A 365 -12.78 6.91 -12.86
C ALA A 365 -12.25 7.32 -11.47
N LEU A 366 -12.42 6.50 -10.43
CA LEU A 366 -11.88 6.78 -9.10
C LEU A 366 -10.36 6.81 -9.09
N ARG A 367 -9.71 5.98 -9.92
CA ARG A 367 -8.24 5.85 -9.99
C ARG A 367 -7.61 6.98 -10.80
N THR A 368 -8.01 7.12 -12.06
CA THR A 368 -7.35 8.00 -13.04
C THR A 368 -8.24 9.09 -13.62
N GLY A 369 -9.49 9.20 -13.17
CA GLY A 369 -10.42 10.22 -13.63
C GLY A 369 -10.02 11.63 -13.16
N SER A 370 -10.43 12.64 -13.92
CA SER A 370 -10.29 14.05 -13.54
C SER A 370 -11.16 14.38 -12.32
N TYR A 371 -10.66 15.27 -11.48
CA TYR A 371 -11.34 15.70 -10.25
C TYR A 371 -11.99 17.06 -10.46
N HIS A 372 -13.26 17.18 -10.06
CA HIS A 372 -14.00 18.44 -10.10
C HIS A 372 -14.87 18.61 -8.86
N THR A 373 -14.71 19.71 -8.16
CA THR A 373 -15.60 20.09 -7.05
C THR A 373 -16.94 20.58 -7.60
N VAL A 374 -18.03 19.93 -7.17
CA VAL A 374 -19.41 20.30 -7.57
C VAL A 374 -20.04 21.19 -6.50
N ILE A 375 -19.95 20.79 -5.23
CA ILE A 375 -20.45 21.56 -4.09
C ILE A 375 -19.39 21.52 -2.99
N ILE A 376 -19.12 22.70 -2.42
CA ILE A 376 -18.26 22.83 -1.24
C ILE A 376 -18.93 23.71 -0.20
N ARG A 377 -19.01 23.20 1.01
CA ARG A 377 -19.48 23.86 2.22
C ARG A 377 -18.53 23.49 3.37
N ASN A 378 -18.71 24.11 4.51
CA ASN A 378 -17.88 23.77 5.66
C ASN A 378 -17.96 22.27 6.03
N GLN A 379 -19.16 21.72 6.10
CA GLN A 379 -19.39 20.36 6.57
C GLN A 379 -19.90 19.39 5.49
N GLN A 380 -20.14 19.87 4.26
CA GLN A 380 -20.53 19.04 3.12
C GLN A 380 -19.63 19.30 1.93
N MET A 381 -19.33 18.22 1.23
CA MET A 381 -18.55 18.23 -0.01
C MET A 381 -19.16 17.27 -1.01
N LEU A 382 -19.32 17.72 -2.26
CA LEU A 382 -19.65 16.89 -3.40
C LEU A 382 -18.61 17.17 -4.50
N PHE A 383 -17.97 16.13 -4.98
CA PHE A 383 -17.06 16.20 -6.12
C PHE A 383 -17.32 15.07 -7.11
N THR A 384 -16.81 15.21 -8.32
CA THR A 384 -16.84 14.17 -9.34
C THR A 384 -15.43 13.65 -9.64
N LYS A 385 -15.39 12.39 -10.07
CA LYS A 385 -14.28 11.76 -10.78
C LYS A 385 -14.79 11.34 -12.16
N GLU A 386 -14.14 11.80 -13.23
CA GLU A 386 -14.63 11.61 -14.59
C GLU A 386 -13.57 10.97 -15.49
N LEU A 387 -13.95 9.90 -16.19
CA LEU A 387 -13.09 9.17 -17.12
C LEU A 387 -13.92 8.56 -18.25
N ASN A 388 -13.60 8.89 -19.50
CA ASN A 388 -14.20 8.27 -20.70
C ASN A 388 -15.74 8.22 -20.70
N GLY A 389 -16.38 9.27 -20.20
CA GLY A 389 -17.85 9.37 -20.09
C GLY A 389 -18.43 8.73 -18.82
N GLN A 390 -17.64 8.05 -18.01
CA GLN A 390 -18.05 7.60 -16.68
C GLN A 390 -17.89 8.73 -15.68
N THR A 391 -18.96 9.08 -14.96
CA THR A 391 -18.92 10.02 -13.85
C THR A 391 -19.25 9.32 -12.54
N VAL A 392 -18.35 9.45 -11.56
CA VAL A 392 -18.58 9.03 -10.18
C VAL A 392 -18.71 10.26 -9.32
N TYR A 393 -19.84 10.42 -8.64
CA TYR A 393 -20.07 11.48 -7.66
C TYR A 393 -19.72 10.96 -6.26
N VAL A 394 -19.03 11.76 -5.46
CA VAL A 394 -18.70 11.44 -4.07
C VAL A 394 -19.22 12.55 -3.18
N ALA A 395 -20.13 12.21 -2.27
CA ALA A 395 -20.74 13.13 -1.32
C ALA A 395 -20.33 12.79 0.11
N LEU A 396 -19.98 13.81 0.90
CA LEU A 396 -19.52 13.68 2.30
C LEU A 396 -20.33 14.64 3.18
N ASN A 397 -20.76 14.18 4.36
CA ASN A 397 -21.46 14.96 5.38
C ASN A 397 -20.79 14.78 6.76
N LEU A 398 -20.31 15.87 7.38
CA LEU A 398 -19.72 15.90 8.72
C LEU A 398 -20.71 16.29 9.82
N GLU A 399 -21.95 16.66 9.45
CA GLU A 399 -22.94 17.05 10.46
C GLU A 399 -23.49 15.82 11.19
N ASP A 400 -23.92 16.03 12.44
CA ASP A 400 -24.59 15.06 13.31
C ASP A 400 -26.11 14.93 13.03
N ARG A 401 -26.54 15.43 11.86
CA ARG A 401 -27.94 15.42 11.40
C ARG A 401 -28.02 15.14 9.91
N ASP A 402 -29.22 14.81 9.49
CA ASP A 402 -29.54 14.67 8.07
C ASP A 402 -29.27 16.00 7.33
N PHE A 403 -28.74 15.87 6.11
CA PHE A 403 -28.49 17.00 5.22
C PHE A 403 -29.07 16.72 3.83
N ASP A 404 -29.93 17.63 3.35
CA ASP A 404 -30.49 17.55 2.00
C ASP A 404 -29.53 18.22 1.01
N LEU A 405 -28.99 17.43 0.10
CA LEU A 405 -28.11 17.86 -0.97
C LEU A 405 -28.79 17.68 -2.31
N ASN A 406 -28.64 18.65 -3.21
CA ASN A 406 -29.09 18.51 -4.60
C ASN A 406 -28.02 18.99 -5.56
N PHE A 407 -27.97 18.38 -6.74
CA PHE A 407 -27.05 18.74 -7.81
C PHE A 407 -27.62 18.39 -9.19
N ASN A 408 -27.14 19.11 -10.21
CA ASN A 408 -27.52 18.84 -11.58
C ASN A 408 -26.82 17.60 -12.11
N THR A 409 -27.55 16.76 -12.84
CA THR A 409 -27.02 15.57 -13.50
C THR A 409 -27.72 15.36 -14.84
N SER A 410 -27.01 14.79 -15.81
CA SER A 410 -27.59 14.32 -17.07
C SER A 410 -28.12 12.89 -16.97
N SER A 411 -27.74 12.16 -15.90
CA SER A 411 -28.14 10.77 -15.67
C SER A 411 -29.62 10.67 -15.34
N GLN A 412 -30.26 9.58 -15.78
CA GLN A 412 -31.67 9.30 -15.49
C GLN A 412 -31.84 8.45 -14.23
N ASN A 413 -30.87 7.60 -13.92
CA ASN A 413 -30.86 6.70 -12.76
C ASN A 413 -29.51 6.79 -12.07
N LEU A 414 -29.51 7.07 -10.78
CA LEU A 414 -28.31 7.11 -9.95
C LEU A 414 -28.48 6.17 -8.75
N VAL A 415 -27.41 5.49 -8.38
CA VAL A 415 -27.37 4.60 -7.20
C VAL A 415 -26.16 4.92 -6.35
N ASP A 416 -26.34 4.93 -5.03
CA ASP A 416 -25.25 4.98 -4.06
C ASP A 416 -24.66 3.58 -3.84
N LEU A 417 -23.41 3.38 -4.17
CA LEU A 417 -22.71 2.10 -4.06
C LEU A 417 -22.46 1.67 -2.60
N ILE A 418 -22.47 2.63 -1.65
CA ILE A 418 -22.28 2.31 -0.22
C ILE A 418 -23.55 1.73 0.38
N SER A 419 -24.69 2.37 0.17
CA SER A 419 -25.97 1.93 0.74
C SER A 419 -26.81 1.04 -0.20
N GLY A 420 -26.57 1.10 -1.51
CA GLY A 420 -27.41 0.46 -2.53
C GLY A 420 -28.71 1.22 -2.84
N GLN A 421 -28.88 2.44 -2.32
CA GLN A 421 -30.08 3.24 -2.53
C GLN A 421 -30.07 3.93 -3.89
N THR A 422 -31.18 3.85 -4.62
CA THR A 422 -31.40 4.64 -5.83
C THR A 422 -31.80 6.08 -5.43
N LEU A 423 -31.25 7.07 -6.16
CA LEU A 423 -31.51 8.47 -5.92
C LEU A 423 -32.75 8.96 -6.69
N ASN A 424 -33.49 9.88 -6.09
CA ASN A 424 -34.59 10.57 -6.77
C ASN A 424 -34.04 11.65 -7.72
N ILE A 425 -34.38 11.54 -9.00
CA ILE A 425 -34.04 12.53 -10.02
C ILE A 425 -35.32 13.18 -10.54
N ASN A 426 -35.33 14.50 -10.52
CA ASN A 426 -36.46 15.29 -11.05
C ASN A 426 -35.91 16.49 -11.82
N ASN A 427 -36.31 16.63 -13.08
CA ASN A 427 -35.91 17.73 -13.98
C ASN A 427 -34.38 17.93 -14.04
N SER A 428 -33.61 16.84 -14.24
CA SER A 428 -32.14 16.83 -14.25
C SER A 428 -31.49 17.27 -12.92
N ASN A 429 -32.22 17.22 -11.81
CA ASN A 429 -31.69 17.40 -10.46
C ASN A 429 -31.77 16.08 -9.69
N ALA A 430 -30.63 15.63 -9.15
CA ALA A 430 -30.58 14.56 -8.18
C ALA A 430 -30.76 15.12 -6.76
N TYR A 431 -31.60 14.45 -5.97
CA TYR A 431 -31.88 14.81 -4.58
C TYR A 431 -31.38 13.70 -3.66
N ILE A 432 -30.52 14.07 -2.72
CA ILE A 432 -29.91 13.17 -1.76
C ILE A 432 -30.25 13.62 -0.36
N LYS A 433 -30.78 12.71 0.45
CA LYS A 433 -30.84 12.88 1.90
C LYS A 433 -29.66 12.15 2.52
N MET A 434 -28.63 12.88 2.91
CA MET A 434 -27.43 12.33 3.54
C MET A 434 -27.67 12.14 5.04
N PRO A 435 -27.52 10.93 5.58
CA PRO A 435 -27.57 10.70 7.02
C PRO A 435 -26.45 11.45 7.79
N PRO A 436 -26.52 11.52 9.13
CA PRO A 436 -25.45 12.06 9.95
C PRO A 436 -24.12 11.33 9.68
N PHE A 437 -23.01 12.07 9.63
CA PHE A 437 -21.64 11.55 9.50
C PHE A 437 -21.45 10.56 8.33
N SER A 438 -22.20 10.74 7.23
CA SER A 438 -22.25 9.77 6.13
C SER A 438 -21.41 10.19 4.93
N SER A 439 -21.13 9.20 4.12
CA SER A 439 -20.55 9.36 2.78
C SER A 439 -21.32 8.52 1.76
N MET A 440 -21.34 8.96 0.50
CA MET A 440 -21.98 8.26 -0.61
C MET A 440 -21.04 8.26 -1.82
N ILE A 441 -21.01 7.15 -2.55
CA ILE A 441 -20.33 7.03 -3.84
C ILE A 441 -21.41 6.69 -4.87
N ILE A 442 -21.69 7.62 -5.77
CA ILE A 442 -22.90 7.60 -6.60
C ILE A 442 -22.49 7.46 -8.06
N VAL A 443 -23.14 6.54 -8.76
CA VAL A 443 -22.91 6.24 -10.18
C VAL A 443 -24.23 6.09 -10.92
N GLU A 444 -24.16 6.08 -12.26
CA GLU A 444 -25.32 5.68 -13.08
C GLU A 444 -25.67 4.20 -12.89
N ASP A 445 -26.95 3.92 -12.67
CA ASP A 445 -27.46 2.56 -12.44
C ASP A 445 -27.27 1.63 -13.67
N ASN A 446 -27.20 2.21 -14.88
CA ASN A 446 -26.96 1.46 -16.12
C ASN A 446 -25.61 0.70 -16.15
N ILE A 447 -24.68 1.05 -15.25
CA ILE A 447 -23.38 0.38 -15.12
C ILE A 447 -23.47 -0.88 -14.25
N LEU A 448 -24.48 -0.98 -13.39
CA LEU A 448 -24.73 -2.19 -12.58
C LEU A 448 -25.32 -3.36 -13.39
N ASN A 449 -25.85 -3.08 -14.60
CA ASN A 449 -26.37 -4.11 -15.51
C ASN A 449 -25.35 -4.57 -16.55
N GLU A 450 -24.22 -3.91 -16.68
CA GLU A 450 -23.05 -4.53 -17.25
C GLU A 450 -22.36 -5.32 -16.11
N GLU A 451 -22.63 -6.60 -16.01
CA GLU A 451 -21.66 -7.53 -15.42
C GLU A 451 -20.27 -7.06 -15.89
N PRO A 452 -19.25 -6.98 -15.01
CA PRO A 452 -17.90 -6.59 -15.43
C PRO A 452 -17.63 -7.36 -16.72
N ALA A 453 -17.38 -6.61 -17.82
CA ALA A 453 -17.25 -7.21 -19.15
C ALA A 453 -16.41 -8.47 -18.96
N PRO A 454 -16.92 -9.66 -19.27
CA PRO A 454 -16.20 -10.89 -19.00
C PRO A 454 -14.82 -10.64 -19.60
N ALA A 455 -13.80 -10.80 -18.80
CA ALA A 455 -12.41 -10.74 -19.26
C ALA A 455 -12.42 -11.52 -20.57
N GLU A 456 -12.11 -10.86 -21.70
CA GLU A 456 -12.34 -11.33 -23.07
C GLU A 456 -12.43 -12.84 -23.08
N GLU A 457 -13.63 -13.41 -23.35
CA GLU A 457 -13.79 -14.83 -23.50
C GLU A 457 -12.80 -15.28 -24.58
N PHE A 458 -11.63 -15.66 -24.14
CA PHE A 458 -10.90 -16.65 -24.89
C PHE A 458 -11.82 -17.86 -24.91
N ASN A 459 -12.39 -18.15 -26.07
CA ASN A 459 -13.08 -19.38 -26.39
C ASN A 459 -12.16 -20.58 -26.10
N ALA A 460 -11.93 -20.89 -24.82
CA ALA A 460 -11.45 -22.17 -24.37
C ALA A 460 -12.72 -23.01 -24.17
N SER A 461 -12.86 -24.06 -24.94
CA SER A 461 -13.92 -25.05 -24.81
C SER A 461 -14.10 -25.37 -23.33
N GLU A 462 -15.25 -24.99 -22.74
CA GLU A 462 -15.59 -25.34 -21.37
C GLU A 462 -15.41 -26.84 -21.19
N THR A 463 -14.61 -27.25 -20.20
CA THR A 463 -14.49 -28.68 -19.87
C THR A 463 -15.86 -29.16 -19.42
N GLU A 464 -16.51 -30.00 -20.23
CA GLU A 464 -17.83 -30.52 -19.94
C GLU A 464 -17.83 -31.28 -18.60
N ILE A 465 -18.79 -30.99 -17.73
CA ILE A 465 -18.94 -31.64 -16.42
C ILE A 465 -19.77 -32.91 -16.60
N VAL A 466 -19.12 -34.06 -16.61
CA VAL A 466 -19.76 -35.38 -16.71
C VAL A 466 -19.59 -36.15 -15.40
N PHE A 467 -20.70 -36.41 -14.69
CA PHE A 467 -20.68 -37.20 -13.44
C PHE A 467 -20.23 -38.63 -13.71
N GLY A 468 -19.26 -39.14 -12.94
CA GLY A 468 -18.61 -40.43 -13.19
C GLY A 468 -17.60 -40.41 -14.31
N GLY A 469 -17.44 -39.26 -15.01
CA GLY A 469 -16.43 -39.07 -16.05
C GLY A 469 -15.02 -39.09 -15.49
N ARG A 470 -14.08 -39.61 -16.25
CA ARG A 470 -12.65 -39.56 -15.91
C ARG A 470 -12.00 -38.38 -16.59
N TYR A 471 -11.18 -37.68 -15.80
CA TYR A 471 -10.48 -36.46 -16.22
C TYR A 471 -8.98 -36.62 -16.02
N ARG A 472 -8.19 -36.16 -16.98
CA ARG A 472 -6.74 -36.03 -16.82
C ARG A 472 -6.39 -34.61 -16.50
N HIS A 473 -5.72 -34.41 -15.33
CA HIS A 473 -5.13 -33.13 -14.96
C HIS A 473 -3.90 -32.85 -15.82
N TYR A 474 -3.63 -31.61 -16.15
CA TYR A 474 -2.49 -31.20 -17.01
C TYR A 474 -1.12 -31.75 -16.51
N LYS A 475 -0.98 -32.05 -15.21
CA LYS A 475 0.21 -32.70 -14.62
C LYS A 475 0.20 -34.22 -14.73
N GLY A 476 -0.73 -34.81 -15.46
CA GLY A 476 -0.78 -36.24 -15.78
C GLY A 476 -1.55 -37.11 -14.79
N GLY A 477 -2.07 -36.61 -13.67
CA GLY A 477 -2.92 -37.38 -12.76
C GLY A 477 -4.31 -37.62 -13.34
N GLU A 478 -4.91 -38.80 -13.08
CA GLU A 478 -6.27 -39.15 -13.51
C GLU A 478 -7.22 -39.17 -12.32
N TYR A 479 -8.43 -38.65 -12.53
CA TYR A 479 -9.45 -38.42 -11.50
C TYR A 479 -10.84 -38.75 -12.03
N GLU A 480 -11.71 -39.26 -11.17
CA GLU A 480 -13.12 -39.51 -11.44
C GLU A 480 -13.97 -38.43 -10.78
N LEU A 481 -14.84 -37.75 -11.54
CA LEU A 481 -15.74 -36.73 -10.99
C LEU A 481 -16.90 -37.40 -10.26
N ILE A 482 -17.05 -37.11 -8.95
CA ILE A 482 -18.06 -37.74 -8.10
C ILE A 482 -19.35 -36.90 -8.08
N SER A 483 -19.24 -35.59 -7.77
CA SER A 483 -20.41 -34.72 -7.57
C SER A 483 -20.04 -33.25 -7.63
N LEU A 484 -21.07 -32.40 -7.66
CA LEU A 484 -20.96 -30.99 -7.33
C LEU A 484 -21.46 -30.76 -5.89
N ALA A 485 -20.85 -29.81 -5.19
CA ALA A 485 -21.26 -29.37 -3.88
C ALA A 485 -21.24 -27.83 -3.81
N LYS A 486 -21.93 -27.25 -2.84
CA LYS A 486 -21.78 -25.82 -2.52
C LYS A 486 -20.96 -25.68 -1.25
N HIS A 487 -20.03 -24.76 -1.25
CA HIS A 487 -19.34 -24.37 -0.03
C HIS A 487 -20.34 -23.76 0.95
N SER A 488 -20.39 -24.25 2.19
CA SER A 488 -21.43 -23.90 3.17
C SER A 488 -21.49 -22.42 3.53
N GLU A 489 -20.39 -21.71 3.44
CA GLU A 489 -20.27 -20.31 3.83
C GLU A 489 -20.26 -19.36 2.61
N THR A 490 -19.50 -19.69 1.56
CA THR A 490 -19.34 -18.83 0.38
C THR A 490 -20.37 -19.08 -0.71
N LEU A 491 -21.14 -20.19 -0.63
CA LEU A 491 -22.08 -20.68 -1.64
C LEU A 491 -21.43 -20.99 -3.00
N GLU A 492 -20.11 -20.98 -3.10
CA GLU A 492 -19.35 -21.31 -4.30
C GLU A 492 -19.58 -22.76 -4.74
N GLU A 493 -19.73 -22.99 -6.06
CA GLU A 493 -19.84 -24.35 -6.59
C GLU A 493 -18.47 -25.05 -6.59
N LEU A 494 -18.40 -26.20 -5.93
CA LEU A 494 -17.22 -27.05 -5.85
C LEU A 494 -17.43 -28.32 -6.69
N VAL A 495 -16.38 -28.72 -7.42
CA VAL A 495 -16.29 -30.04 -8.05
C VAL A 495 -15.63 -31.01 -7.08
N ILE A 496 -16.33 -32.09 -6.75
CA ILE A 496 -15.81 -33.18 -5.93
C ILE A 496 -15.33 -34.30 -6.83
N TYR A 497 -14.06 -34.68 -6.70
CA TYR A 497 -13.44 -35.68 -7.55
C TYR A 497 -12.46 -36.55 -6.78
N LYS A 498 -12.27 -37.79 -7.26
CA LYS A 498 -11.47 -38.82 -6.61
C LYS A 498 -10.27 -39.17 -7.46
N SER A 499 -9.11 -39.24 -6.86
CA SER A 499 -7.88 -39.69 -7.51
C SER A 499 -7.98 -41.19 -7.89
N CYS A 500 -7.73 -41.51 -9.15
CA CYS A 500 -7.73 -42.89 -9.63
C CYS A 500 -6.52 -43.70 -9.10
N LYS A 501 -5.47 -43.00 -8.60
CA LYS A 501 -4.24 -43.63 -8.11
C LYS A 501 -4.34 -44.16 -6.68
N ASP A 502 -4.89 -43.36 -5.79
CA ASP A 502 -4.89 -43.61 -4.34
C ASP A 502 -6.27 -43.50 -3.68
N GLY A 503 -7.29 -43.18 -4.45
CA GLY A 503 -8.66 -43.07 -3.98
C GLY A 503 -8.97 -41.84 -3.14
N GLN A 504 -8.03 -40.90 -3.00
CA GLN A 504 -8.24 -39.69 -2.22
C GLN A 504 -9.28 -38.78 -2.88
N ILE A 505 -10.19 -38.21 -2.08
CA ILE A 505 -11.24 -37.31 -2.54
C ILE A 505 -10.81 -35.87 -2.35
N TRP A 506 -11.03 -35.06 -3.38
CA TRP A 506 -10.69 -33.65 -3.45
C TRP A 506 -11.92 -32.80 -3.74
N ALA A 507 -11.94 -31.56 -3.23
CA ALA A 507 -12.90 -30.52 -3.58
C ALA A 507 -12.15 -29.34 -4.21
N ARG A 508 -12.68 -28.80 -5.30
CA ARG A 508 -12.08 -27.65 -5.99
C ARG A 508 -13.17 -26.73 -6.53
N PRO A 509 -13.01 -25.39 -6.45
CA PRO A 509 -13.90 -24.46 -7.13
C PRO A 509 -14.13 -24.84 -8.59
N LYS A 510 -15.38 -24.86 -9.01
CA LYS A 510 -15.79 -25.28 -10.36
C LYS A 510 -15.08 -24.46 -11.44
N GLN A 511 -14.97 -23.14 -11.25
CA GLN A 511 -14.25 -22.25 -12.16
C GLN A 511 -12.78 -22.66 -12.33
N ILE A 512 -12.12 -23.10 -11.25
CA ILE A 512 -10.73 -23.55 -11.29
C ILE A 512 -10.63 -24.94 -11.93
N PHE A 513 -11.61 -25.82 -11.73
CA PHE A 513 -11.63 -27.15 -12.34
C PHE A 513 -11.80 -27.06 -13.85
N CYS A 514 -12.77 -26.27 -14.32
CA CYS A 514 -13.07 -26.07 -15.74
C CYS A 514 -12.12 -25.08 -16.45
N GLY A 515 -11.33 -24.34 -15.69
CA GLY A 515 -10.44 -23.29 -16.21
C GLY A 515 -9.15 -23.81 -16.86
N THR A 516 -8.39 -22.90 -17.42
CA THR A 516 -7.07 -23.15 -18.02
C THR A 516 -5.93 -22.87 -17.02
N VAL A 517 -4.74 -23.36 -17.33
CA VAL A 517 -3.48 -22.98 -16.67
C VAL A 517 -2.81 -21.83 -17.46
N PRO A 518 -1.80 -21.13 -16.91
CA PRO A 518 -1.22 -19.92 -17.51
C PRO A 518 -0.70 -20.06 -18.96
N ASP A 519 -0.42 -21.28 -19.39
CA ASP A 519 0.00 -21.59 -20.78
C ASP A 519 -1.18 -21.83 -21.74
N GLY A 520 -2.43 -21.60 -21.29
CA GLY A 520 -3.66 -21.73 -22.09
C GLY A 520 -4.22 -23.14 -22.21
N GLN A 521 -3.59 -24.17 -21.60
CA GLN A 521 -4.11 -25.53 -21.63
C GLN A 521 -5.26 -25.73 -20.63
N PRO A 522 -6.30 -26.54 -20.92
CA PRO A 522 -7.31 -26.89 -19.93
C PRO A 522 -6.68 -27.57 -18.72
N ARG A 523 -7.11 -27.16 -17.51
CA ARG A 523 -6.58 -27.74 -16.27
C ARG A 523 -6.95 -29.21 -16.12
N PHE A 524 -8.16 -29.59 -16.54
CA PHE A 524 -8.64 -30.97 -16.64
C PHE A 524 -9.26 -31.20 -18.01
N VAL A 525 -9.00 -32.39 -18.59
CA VAL A 525 -9.54 -32.84 -19.89
C VAL A 525 -10.32 -34.13 -19.64
N LEU A 526 -11.57 -34.18 -20.08
CA LEU A 526 -12.38 -35.39 -20.07
C LEU A 526 -11.72 -36.45 -20.96
N LEU A 527 -11.59 -37.70 -20.46
CA LEU A 527 -10.95 -38.83 -21.16
C LEU A 527 -11.94 -39.66 -21.93
#